data_415b49804f2d8e5447be225f2e2eb90d
#
_entry.id   415b49804f2d8e5447be225f2e2eb90d
#
_cell.length_a   1.000
_cell.length_b   1.000
_cell.length_c   1.000
_cell.angle_alpha   90.00
_cell.angle_beta   90.00
_cell.angle_gamma   90.00
#
_symmetry.space_group_name_H-M   'P 1'
#
loop_
_entity.id
_entity.type
_entity.pdbx_description
1 polymer ?
#
loop_
_entity_poly.entity_id
_entity_poly.type
_entity_poly.pdbx_seq_one_letter_code
_entity_poly.pdbx_strand_id
1 'polypeptide(L)'
;GKLSELTDMGVEVHFFIGNHDIWCGDYLTKECGVIMHREPLTTEIYGKEFYLAHGDGLGDPDKKFKLLRSMFHSKTLQTMFSAIHPRWSVELGLTWAKHSRQKRADGKEPDYMGENKEHLVLYTKDYLKSHPNINFFIYGHRHIELDLMLSATSRVLILGDWINFFSYAVFDGENLFLEEYIEGETQV
;
A
#
# COMPACT_ATOMS: atom_id res chain seq x y z
N GLY A 1 14.77 12.08 11.56
CA GLY A 1 14.47 10.66 11.90
C GLY A 1 15.02 9.71 10.85
N LYS A 2 14.73 8.38 10.95
CA LYS A 2 15.36 7.39 10.06
C LYS A 2 15.13 7.63 8.56
N LEU A 3 13.97 8.10 8.16
CA LEU A 3 13.74 8.47 6.76
C LEU A 3 14.66 9.58 6.27
N SER A 4 14.81 10.65 7.06
CA SER A 4 15.73 11.75 6.71
C SER A 4 17.19 11.29 6.69
N GLU A 5 17.59 10.42 7.62
CA GLU A 5 18.95 9.85 7.63
C GLU A 5 19.22 9.05 6.33
N LEU A 6 18.26 8.26 5.86
CA LEU A 6 18.40 7.50 4.60
C LEU A 6 18.49 8.43 3.39
N THR A 7 17.62 9.42 3.30
CA THR A 7 17.64 10.37 2.17
C THR A 7 18.90 11.25 2.18
N ASP A 8 19.41 11.67 3.36
CA ASP A 8 20.66 12.38 3.51
C ASP A 8 21.87 11.55 3.10
N MET A 9 21.79 10.21 3.22
CA MET A 9 22.78 9.26 2.70
C MET A 9 22.67 9.00 1.20
N GLY A 10 21.71 9.62 0.51
CA GLY A 10 21.48 9.44 -0.92
C GLY A 10 20.63 8.25 -1.29
N VAL A 11 19.94 7.63 -0.32
CA VAL A 11 18.98 6.54 -0.59
C VAL A 11 17.65 7.17 -1.04
N GLU A 12 17.15 6.76 -2.19
CA GLU A 12 15.80 7.14 -2.63
C GLU A 12 14.75 6.40 -1.80
N VAL A 13 13.93 7.18 -1.09
CA VAL A 13 12.83 6.65 -0.27
C VAL A 13 11.51 6.98 -0.93
N HIS A 14 10.77 5.96 -1.34
CA HIS A 14 9.48 6.10 -2.01
C HIS A 14 8.35 5.73 -1.05
N PHE A 15 7.35 6.59 -0.93
CA PHE A 15 6.19 6.38 -0.08
C PHE A 15 4.91 6.34 -0.92
N PHE A 16 4.23 5.21 -0.92
CA PHE A 16 2.94 5.03 -1.59
C PHE A 16 1.82 5.36 -0.62
N ILE A 17 1.06 6.41 -0.93
CA ILE A 17 -0.05 6.88 -0.10
C ILE A 17 -1.15 5.83 -0.08
N GLY A 18 -1.46 5.34 1.12
CA GLY A 18 -2.57 4.43 1.37
C GLY A 18 -3.87 5.17 1.70
N ASN A 19 -4.94 4.39 1.82
CA ASN A 19 -6.26 4.90 2.19
C ASN A 19 -6.32 5.53 3.59
N HIS A 20 -5.32 5.30 4.44
CA HIS A 20 -5.18 5.95 5.76
C HIS A 20 -4.28 7.19 5.72
N ASP A 21 -3.51 7.40 4.65
CA ASP A 21 -2.51 8.46 4.53
C ASP A 21 -2.91 9.56 3.55
N ILE A 22 -4.15 9.58 3.08
CA ILE A 22 -4.64 10.49 2.03
C ILE A 22 -4.34 11.95 2.37
N TRP A 23 -4.33 12.30 3.66
CA TRP A 23 -4.18 13.67 4.16
C TRP A 23 -2.81 13.96 4.78
N CYS A 24 -1.80 13.14 4.51
CA CYS A 24 -0.45 13.33 5.07
C CYS A 24 0.26 14.61 4.60
N GLY A 25 -0.33 15.35 3.65
CA GLY A 25 0.25 16.60 3.15
C GLY A 25 1.56 16.40 2.40
N ASP A 26 2.49 17.32 2.59
CA ASP A 26 3.78 17.34 1.91
C ASP A 26 5.00 17.34 2.87
N TYR A 27 4.75 17.11 4.15
CA TYR A 27 5.79 17.10 5.19
C TYR A 27 6.92 16.11 4.88
N LEU A 28 6.57 14.87 4.53
CA LEU A 28 7.56 13.82 4.23
C LEU A 28 8.45 14.22 3.04
N THR A 29 7.89 14.88 2.03
CA THR A 29 8.67 15.36 0.89
C THR A 29 9.55 16.54 1.27
N LYS A 30 9.01 17.55 1.96
CA LYS A 30 9.73 18.78 2.26
C LYS A 30 10.80 18.63 3.33
N GLU A 31 10.48 17.86 4.38
CA GLU A 31 11.34 17.77 5.57
C GLU A 31 12.17 16.48 5.61
N CYS A 32 11.74 15.45 4.88
CA CYS A 32 12.42 14.14 4.92
C CYS A 32 12.98 13.71 3.56
N GLY A 33 12.79 14.49 2.50
CA GLY A 33 13.29 14.14 1.15
C GLY A 33 12.61 12.92 0.51
N VAL A 34 11.45 12.50 1.03
CA VAL A 34 10.72 11.30 0.56
C VAL A 34 9.97 11.60 -0.74
N ILE A 35 10.03 10.70 -1.69
CA ILE A 35 9.28 10.75 -2.94
C ILE A 35 7.91 10.13 -2.71
N MET A 36 6.85 10.94 -2.78
CA MET A 36 5.49 10.52 -2.47
C MET A 36 4.71 10.16 -3.74
N HIS A 37 4.14 8.95 -3.78
CA HIS A 37 3.32 8.45 -4.88
C HIS A 37 1.85 8.40 -4.48
N ARG A 38 0.99 9.10 -5.23
CA ARG A 38 -0.47 9.08 -5.08
C ARG A 38 -1.14 8.12 -6.04
N GLU A 39 -0.43 7.72 -7.07
CA GLU A 39 -0.84 6.78 -8.11
C GLU A 39 0.16 5.61 -8.18
N PRO A 40 -0.22 4.49 -8.77
CA PRO A 40 0.71 3.39 -9.02
C PRO A 40 1.94 3.86 -9.81
N LEU A 41 3.08 3.27 -9.50
CA LEU A 41 4.34 3.50 -10.21
C LEU A 41 4.74 2.26 -10.99
N THR A 42 4.95 2.43 -12.30
CA THR A 42 5.66 1.44 -13.11
C THR A 42 7.09 1.92 -13.32
N THR A 43 8.06 1.10 -12.97
CA THR A 43 9.48 1.45 -13.04
C THR A 43 10.34 0.24 -13.34
N GLU A 44 11.49 0.47 -13.96
CA GLU A 44 12.50 -0.56 -14.17
C GLU A 44 13.57 -0.52 -13.08
N ILE A 45 13.87 -1.66 -12.48
CA ILE A 45 14.92 -1.83 -11.49
C ILE A 45 15.77 -3.02 -11.92
N TYR A 46 17.06 -2.78 -12.21
CA TYR A 46 18.01 -3.79 -12.70
C TYR A 46 17.49 -4.64 -13.87
N GLY A 47 16.82 -3.97 -14.84
CA GLY A 47 16.31 -4.64 -16.04
C GLY A 47 15.02 -5.46 -15.83
N LYS A 48 14.38 -5.32 -14.68
CA LYS A 48 13.06 -5.90 -14.37
C LYS A 48 12.02 -4.81 -14.23
N GLU A 49 10.86 -5.03 -14.84
CA GLU A 49 9.71 -4.13 -14.76
C GLU A 49 8.90 -4.39 -13.49
N PHE A 50 8.73 -3.34 -12.69
CA PHE A 50 7.94 -3.35 -11.44
C PHE A 50 6.68 -2.52 -11.59
N TYR A 51 5.58 -3.00 -11.04
CA TYR A 51 4.37 -2.24 -10.78
C TYR A 51 4.14 -2.17 -9.28
N LEU A 52 4.30 -0.97 -8.71
CA LEU A 52 4.26 -0.71 -7.28
C LEU A 52 3.04 0.14 -6.94
N ALA A 53 2.23 -0.29 -5.99
CA ALA A 53 1.06 0.47 -5.55
C ALA A 53 0.67 0.12 -4.10
N HIS A 54 -0.03 1.02 -3.43
CA HIS A 54 -0.64 0.64 -2.14
C HIS A 54 -1.70 -0.46 -2.33
N GLY A 55 -2.54 -0.36 -3.34
CA GLY A 55 -3.55 -1.37 -3.67
C GLY A 55 -4.98 -0.95 -3.44
N ASP A 56 -5.25 0.13 -2.68
CA ASP A 56 -6.61 0.61 -2.42
C ASP A 56 -7.32 1.06 -3.69
N GLY A 57 -8.53 0.58 -3.87
CA GLY A 57 -9.37 0.89 -5.04
C GLY A 57 -8.98 0.18 -6.33
N LEU A 58 -7.88 -0.59 -6.36
CA LEU A 58 -7.52 -1.41 -7.51
C LEU A 58 -8.37 -2.68 -7.55
N GLY A 59 -9.12 -2.87 -8.62
CA GLY A 59 -9.97 -4.05 -8.79
C GLY A 59 -11.15 -4.19 -7.81
N ASP A 60 -11.29 -3.26 -6.87
CA ASP A 60 -12.36 -3.33 -5.86
C ASP A 60 -13.74 -3.20 -6.53
N PRO A 61 -14.65 -4.17 -6.34
CA PRO A 61 -15.98 -4.13 -6.90
C PRO A 61 -16.93 -3.19 -6.14
N ASP A 62 -16.60 -2.78 -4.90
CA ASP A 62 -17.49 -1.97 -4.07
C ASP A 62 -17.59 -0.52 -4.53
N LYS A 63 -18.71 -0.20 -5.19
CA LYS A 63 -19.01 1.17 -5.64
C LYS A 63 -19.12 2.17 -4.49
N LYS A 64 -19.55 1.74 -3.30
CA LYS A 64 -19.65 2.62 -2.13
C LYS A 64 -18.28 2.98 -1.61
N PHE A 65 -17.37 2.01 -1.58
CA PHE A 65 -15.97 2.26 -1.23
C PHE A 65 -15.31 3.23 -2.22
N LYS A 66 -15.50 3.03 -3.52
CA LYS A 66 -14.99 3.95 -4.55
C LYS A 66 -15.52 5.37 -4.40
N LEU A 67 -16.81 5.53 -4.12
CA LEU A 67 -17.41 6.85 -3.85
C LEU A 67 -16.80 7.50 -2.60
N LEU A 68 -16.70 6.74 -1.52
CA LEU A 68 -16.11 7.22 -0.26
C LEU A 68 -14.63 7.62 -0.48
N ARG A 69 -13.85 6.80 -1.16
CA ARG A 69 -12.47 7.10 -1.55
C ARG A 69 -12.40 8.42 -2.34
N SER A 70 -13.25 8.59 -3.35
CA SER A 70 -13.31 9.83 -4.13
C SER A 70 -13.61 11.06 -3.28
N MET A 71 -14.51 10.94 -2.29
CA MET A 71 -14.79 12.02 -1.35
C MET A 71 -13.56 12.38 -0.50
N PHE A 72 -12.83 11.39 0.02
CA PHE A 72 -11.62 11.64 0.81
C PHE A 72 -10.49 12.25 -0.03
N HIS A 73 -10.41 11.96 -1.31
CA HIS A 73 -9.44 12.56 -2.23
C HIS A 73 -9.83 13.97 -2.72
N SER A 74 -11.05 14.42 -2.46
CA SER A 74 -11.51 15.76 -2.86
C SER A 74 -10.81 16.85 -2.04
N LYS A 75 -9.97 17.66 -2.68
CA LYS A 75 -9.28 18.80 -2.03
C LYS A 75 -10.26 19.78 -1.40
N THR A 76 -11.41 20.01 -2.02
CA THR A 76 -12.46 20.89 -1.48
C THR A 76 -13.00 20.35 -0.17
N LEU A 77 -13.34 19.03 -0.11
CA LEU A 77 -13.82 18.41 1.12
C LEU A 77 -12.75 18.36 2.20
N GLN A 78 -11.50 18.13 1.83
CA GLN A 78 -10.36 18.20 2.75
C GLN A 78 -10.22 19.59 3.36
N THR A 79 -10.30 20.65 2.54
CA THR A 79 -10.24 22.04 3.02
C THR A 79 -11.42 22.38 3.93
N MET A 80 -12.64 21.95 3.57
CA MET A 80 -13.81 22.15 4.43
C MET A 80 -13.67 21.43 5.77
N PHE A 81 -13.18 20.18 5.75
CA PHE A 81 -12.96 19.41 6.97
C PHE A 81 -11.83 20.02 7.84
N SER A 82 -10.76 20.53 7.24
CA SER A 82 -9.67 21.19 7.96
C SER A 82 -10.09 22.51 8.64
N ALA A 83 -11.16 23.13 8.16
CA ALA A 83 -11.75 24.32 8.79
C ALA A 83 -12.56 23.99 10.06
N ILE A 84 -12.89 22.72 10.30
CA ILE A 84 -13.56 22.27 11.53
C ILE A 84 -12.55 22.33 12.68
N HIS A 85 -13.00 22.84 13.85
CA HIS A 85 -12.16 22.87 15.03
C HIS A 85 -11.55 21.49 15.35
N PRO A 86 -10.23 21.36 15.60
CA PRO A 86 -9.55 20.07 15.78
C PRO A 86 -10.22 19.14 16.80
N ARG A 87 -10.76 19.68 17.88
CA ARG A 87 -11.48 18.89 18.90
C ARG A 87 -12.64 18.08 18.28
N TRP A 88 -13.41 18.69 17.40
CA TRP A 88 -14.57 18.02 16.79
C TRP A 88 -14.14 17.08 15.64
N SER A 89 -13.18 17.48 14.85
CA SER A 89 -12.70 16.65 13.75
C SER A 89 -12.01 15.38 14.26
N VAL A 90 -11.22 15.47 15.34
CA VAL A 90 -10.57 14.31 15.99
C VAL A 90 -11.63 13.39 16.61
N GLU A 91 -12.61 13.93 17.35
CA GLU A 91 -13.67 13.13 17.96
C GLU A 91 -14.51 12.40 16.91
N LEU A 92 -14.87 13.08 15.81
CA LEU A 92 -15.56 12.48 14.67
C LEU A 92 -14.73 11.35 14.03
N GLY A 93 -13.44 11.60 13.78
CA GLY A 93 -12.52 10.62 13.21
C GLY A 93 -12.34 9.39 14.09
N LEU A 94 -12.15 9.57 15.40
CA LEU A 94 -12.01 8.48 16.36
C LEU A 94 -13.30 7.65 16.47
N THR A 95 -14.45 8.33 16.49
CA THR A 95 -15.76 7.66 16.56
C THR A 95 -16.01 6.83 15.31
N TRP A 96 -15.70 7.38 14.14
CA TRP A 96 -15.82 6.65 12.89
C TRP A 96 -14.85 5.45 12.85
N ALA A 97 -13.59 5.65 13.20
CA ALA A 97 -12.59 4.58 13.23
C ALA A 97 -13.00 3.46 14.19
N LYS A 98 -13.54 3.80 15.37
CA LYS A 98 -14.08 2.84 16.33
C LYS A 98 -15.25 2.06 15.75
N HIS A 99 -16.21 2.75 15.13
CA HIS A 99 -17.39 2.10 14.53
C HIS A 99 -17.00 1.19 13.33
N SER A 100 -16.06 1.63 12.50
CA SER A 100 -15.54 0.84 11.39
C SER A 100 -14.82 -0.43 11.88
N ARG A 101 -14.01 -0.31 12.95
CA ARG A 101 -13.36 -1.45 13.58
C ARG A 101 -14.36 -2.42 14.23
N GLN A 102 -15.38 -1.91 14.90
CA GLN A 102 -16.42 -2.75 15.50
C GLN A 102 -17.20 -3.55 14.45
N LYS A 103 -17.45 -2.99 13.27
CA LYS A 103 -18.06 -3.74 12.15
C LYS A 103 -17.14 -4.81 11.55
N ARG A 104 -15.82 -4.66 11.70
CA ARG A 104 -14.82 -5.67 11.31
C ARG A 104 -14.52 -6.65 12.46
N ALA A 105 -14.93 -6.32 13.69
CA ALA A 105 -14.59 -7.02 14.93
C ALA A 105 -15.33 -8.36 15.15
N ASP A 106 -15.87 -8.99 14.10
CA ASP A 106 -16.14 -10.43 14.14
C ASP A 106 -14.83 -11.25 14.11
N GLY A 107 -13.68 -10.61 14.41
CA GLY A 107 -12.45 -11.24 14.87
C GLY A 107 -11.70 -12.09 13.84
N LYS A 108 -11.99 -11.96 12.57
CA LYS A 108 -11.19 -12.59 11.52
C LYS A 108 -10.34 -11.53 10.85
N GLU A 109 -9.04 -11.70 10.95
CA GLU A 109 -8.11 -11.08 10.01
C GLU A 109 -8.57 -11.36 8.57
N PRO A 110 -8.28 -10.45 7.63
CA PRO A 110 -8.67 -10.68 6.25
C PRO A 110 -7.93 -11.90 5.69
N ASP A 111 -8.56 -13.05 5.79
CA ASP A 111 -8.03 -14.28 5.21
C ASP A 111 -7.86 -14.12 3.69
N TYR A 112 -6.84 -14.74 3.16
CA TYR A 112 -6.71 -14.91 1.73
C TYR A 112 -7.91 -15.68 1.18
N MET A 113 -8.69 -15.02 0.33
CA MET A 113 -9.94 -15.57 -0.21
C MET A 113 -9.73 -16.56 -1.37
N GLY A 114 -8.49 -16.78 -1.75
CA GLY A 114 -8.11 -17.56 -2.93
C GLY A 114 -7.98 -16.71 -4.19
N GLU A 115 -7.17 -17.19 -5.11
CA GLU A 115 -6.74 -16.52 -6.34
C GLU A 115 -7.89 -15.97 -7.20
N ASN A 116 -9.02 -16.65 -7.20
CA ASN A 116 -10.20 -16.29 -8.01
C ASN A 116 -11.14 -15.28 -7.30
N LYS A 117 -10.84 -14.89 -6.08
CA LYS A 117 -11.67 -13.97 -5.30
C LYS A 117 -10.88 -12.78 -4.78
N GLU A 118 -9.54 -12.89 -4.73
CA GLU A 118 -8.68 -11.79 -4.29
C GLU A 118 -8.64 -10.70 -5.37
N HIS A 119 -9.25 -9.55 -5.07
CA HIS A 119 -9.46 -8.50 -6.06
C HIS A 119 -8.15 -7.91 -6.63
N LEU A 120 -7.07 -7.85 -5.83
CA LEU A 120 -5.77 -7.40 -6.31
C LEU A 120 -5.15 -8.42 -7.29
N VAL A 121 -5.32 -9.71 -7.05
CA VAL A 121 -4.87 -10.76 -7.97
C VAL A 121 -5.66 -10.70 -9.29
N LEU A 122 -6.98 -10.54 -9.20
CA LEU A 122 -7.83 -10.41 -10.38
C LEU A 122 -7.49 -9.15 -11.19
N TYR A 123 -7.28 -8.02 -10.52
CA TYR A 123 -6.83 -6.79 -11.14
C TYR A 123 -5.49 -6.98 -11.85
N THR A 124 -4.52 -7.60 -11.17
CA THR A 124 -3.18 -7.84 -11.72
C THR A 124 -3.22 -8.72 -12.96
N LYS A 125 -4.01 -9.80 -12.92
CA LYS A 125 -4.21 -10.68 -14.08
C LYS A 125 -4.81 -9.94 -15.28
N ASP A 126 -5.75 -9.04 -15.03
CA ASP A 126 -6.35 -8.24 -16.09
C ASP A 126 -5.37 -7.20 -16.65
N TYR A 127 -4.66 -6.52 -15.75
CA TYR A 127 -3.63 -5.52 -16.12
C TYR A 127 -2.49 -6.15 -16.92
N LEU A 128 -2.04 -7.35 -16.55
CA LEU A 128 -0.97 -8.07 -17.23
C LEU A 128 -1.30 -8.43 -18.68
N LYS A 129 -2.58 -8.57 -19.06
CA LYS A 129 -2.99 -8.82 -20.45
C LYS A 129 -2.55 -7.68 -21.41
N SER A 130 -2.57 -6.45 -20.93
CA SER A 130 -2.16 -5.26 -21.69
C SER A 130 -0.72 -4.85 -21.42
N HIS A 131 -0.10 -5.34 -20.35
CA HIS A 131 1.26 -5.01 -19.93
C HIS A 131 2.07 -6.29 -19.64
N PRO A 132 2.33 -7.14 -20.65
CA PRO A 132 2.91 -8.49 -20.46
C PRO A 132 4.38 -8.46 -19.99
N ASN A 133 5.03 -7.31 -20.04
CA ASN A 133 6.45 -7.17 -19.71
C ASN A 133 6.70 -6.99 -18.20
N ILE A 134 5.65 -6.73 -17.39
CA ILE A 134 5.83 -6.51 -15.96
C ILE A 134 6.20 -7.82 -15.28
N ASN A 135 7.33 -7.80 -14.58
CA ASN A 135 7.86 -8.95 -13.86
C ASN A 135 7.27 -9.04 -12.44
N PHE A 136 7.17 -7.91 -11.75
CA PHE A 136 6.79 -7.89 -10.35
C PHE A 136 5.69 -6.87 -10.06
N PHE A 137 4.62 -7.34 -9.44
CA PHE A 137 3.56 -6.50 -8.89
C PHE A 137 3.65 -6.55 -7.37
N ILE A 138 3.76 -5.39 -6.71
CA ILE A 138 3.89 -5.33 -5.25
C ILE A 138 2.80 -4.42 -4.68
N TYR A 139 2.04 -4.97 -3.73
CA TYR A 139 0.92 -4.30 -3.07
C TYR A 139 0.99 -4.41 -1.54
N GLY A 140 0.40 -3.44 -0.87
CA GLY A 140 0.01 -3.50 0.54
C GLY A 140 -1.50 -3.70 0.71
N HIS A 141 -2.15 -2.87 1.52
CA HIS A 141 -3.60 -2.68 1.69
C HIS A 141 -4.37 -3.86 2.29
N ARG A 142 -4.10 -5.08 1.85
CA ARG A 142 -4.88 -6.26 2.23
C ARG A 142 -4.48 -6.86 3.57
N HIS A 143 -3.34 -6.48 4.14
CA HIS A 143 -2.81 -7.04 5.37
C HIS A 143 -2.74 -8.57 5.35
N ILE A 144 -2.41 -9.16 4.21
CA ILE A 144 -2.15 -10.58 4.01
C ILE A 144 -0.80 -10.74 3.34
N GLU A 145 -0.14 -11.84 3.60
CA GLU A 145 1.05 -12.23 2.86
C GLU A 145 0.64 -13.11 1.69
N LEU A 146 1.04 -12.70 0.50
CA LEU A 146 0.83 -13.47 -0.70
C LEU A 146 2.02 -13.33 -1.63
N ASP A 147 2.46 -14.45 -2.13
CA ASP A 147 3.48 -14.56 -3.16
C ASP A 147 2.99 -15.56 -4.19
N LEU A 148 2.59 -15.09 -5.37
CA LEU A 148 1.93 -15.88 -6.38
C LEU A 148 2.52 -15.64 -7.77
N MET A 149 2.95 -16.71 -8.44
CA MET A 149 3.31 -16.68 -9.86
C MET A 149 2.05 -16.56 -10.72
N LEU A 150 1.99 -15.55 -11.57
CA LEU A 150 0.91 -15.34 -12.52
C LEU A 150 1.22 -15.89 -13.91
N SER A 151 2.50 -15.92 -14.26
CA SER A 151 3.04 -16.49 -15.51
C SER A 151 4.47 -16.98 -15.29
N ALA A 152 5.12 -17.46 -16.32
CA ALA A 152 6.52 -17.85 -16.23
C ALA A 152 7.49 -16.69 -15.86
N THR A 153 7.06 -15.44 -16.09
CA THR A 153 7.90 -14.24 -15.92
C THR A 153 7.30 -13.18 -15.02
N SER A 154 6.05 -13.36 -14.58
CA SER A 154 5.32 -12.35 -13.81
C SER A 154 4.83 -12.91 -12.49
N ARG A 155 4.98 -12.14 -11.41
CA ARG A 155 4.71 -12.52 -10.04
C ARG A 155 4.02 -11.38 -9.30
N VAL A 156 3.07 -11.69 -8.43
CA VAL A 156 2.41 -10.72 -7.55
C VAL A 156 2.74 -11.01 -6.10
N LEU A 157 3.16 -9.97 -5.38
CA LEU A 157 3.37 -9.98 -3.95
C LEU A 157 2.37 -9.03 -3.29
N ILE A 158 1.74 -9.49 -2.22
CA ILE A 158 1.02 -8.64 -1.28
C ILE A 158 1.80 -8.71 0.02
N LEU A 159 2.34 -7.56 0.41
CA LEU A 159 3.08 -7.42 1.65
C LEU A 159 2.09 -7.45 2.82
N GLY A 160 2.32 -8.22 3.83
CA GLY A 160 1.50 -8.28 5.04
C GLY A 160 1.32 -6.91 5.69
N ASP A 161 1.66 -6.82 6.95
CA ASP A 161 1.68 -5.55 7.68
C ASP A 161 2.81 -5.54 8.72
N TRP A 162 3.05 -4.37 9.32
CA TRP A 162 4.00 -4.20 10.42
C TRP A 162 3.31 -4.21 11.80
N ILE A 163 2.19 -4.94 11.91
CA ILE A 163 1.43 -5.14 13.15
C ILE A 163 1.47 -6.60 13.58
N ASN A 164 1.24 -7.52 12.62
CA ASN A 164 1.15 -8.96 12.86
C ASN A 164 2.25 -9.74 12.12
N PHE A 165 2.51 -9.40 10.86
CA PHE A 165 3.41 -10.15 9.98
C PHE A 165 4.85 -9.64 10.02
N PHE A 166 5.06 -8.31 10.16
CA PHE A 166 6.37 -7.67 10.07
C PHE A 166 7.12 -8.00 8.78
N SER A 167 6.37 -8.16 7.69
CA SER A 167 6.89 -8.65 6.42
C SER A 167 7.28 -7.52 5.48
N TYR A 168 8.25 -7.80 4.65
CA TYR A 168 8.79 -6.90 3.63
C TYR A 168 9.29 -7.69 2.43
N ALA A 169 9.54 -7.01 1.31
CA ALA A 169 10.14 -7.64 0.14
C ALA A 169 11.54 -7.09 -0.12
N VAL A 170 12.45 -7.97 -0.52
CA VAL A 170 13.81 -7.63 -0.91
C VAL A 170 14.06 -8.07 -2.35
N PHE A 171 14.60 -7.15 -3.16
CA PHE A 171 15.06 -7.46 -4.51
C PHE A 171 16.59 -7.35 -4.56
N ASP A 172 17.26 -8.44 -4.88
CA ASP A 172 18.73 -8.51 -4.92
C ASP A 172 19.35 -8.09 -6.27
N GLY A 173 18.50 -7.69 -7.23
CA GLY A 173 18.88 -7.37 -8.60
C GLY A 173 18.49 -8.48 -9.59
N GLU A 174 18.14 -9.67 -9.13
CA GLU A 174 17.72 -10.81 -9.94
C GLU A 174 16.41 -11.42 -9.42
N ASN A 175 16.33 -11.67 -8.13
CA ASN A 175 15.22 -12.34 -7.45
C ASN A 175 14.52 -11.42 -6.46
N LEU A 176 13.21 -11.61 -6.31
CA LEU A 176 12.40 -10.93 -5.33
C LEU A 176 11.99 -11.91 -4.23
N PHE A 177 12.26 -11.56 -2.96
CA PHE A 177 11.96 -12.39 -1.79
C PHE A 177 10.95 -11.68 -0.91
N LEU A 178 9.96 -12.41 -0.42
CA LEU A 178 9.09 -11.98 0.68
C LEU A 178 9.68 -12.52 1.98
N GLU A 179 9.99 -11.64 2.91
CA GLU A 179 10.70 -11.97 4.15
C GLU A 179 9.97 -11.40 5.36
N GLU A 180 10.14 -12.02 6.50
CA GLU A 180 9.64 -11.53 7.81
C GLU A 180 10.80 -10.97 8.63
N TYR A 181 10.55 -9.87 9.32
CA TYR A 181 11.51 -9.30 10.27
C TYR A 181 11.44 -10.06 11.60
N ILE A 182 12.56 -10.67 11.99
CA ILE A 182 12.70 -11.32 13.29
C ILE A 182 13.69 -10.50 14.14
N GLU A 183 13.25 -10.03 15.29
CA GLU A 183 14.09 -9.23 16.17
C GLU A 183 15.27 -10.06 16.69
N GLY A 184 16.49 -9.55 16.47
CA GLY A 184 17.73 -10.21 16.89
C GLY A 184 18.40 -11.10 15.81
N GLU A 185 17.79 -11.32 14.67
CA GLU A 185 18.46 -11.90 13.51
C GLU A 185 19.21 -10.82 12.73
N THR A 186 20.52 -11.00 12.63
CA THR A 186 21.35 -10.20 11.73
C THR A 186 21.19 -10.83 10.34
N GLN A 187 20.47 -10.18 9.46
CA GLN A 187 20.45 -10.62 8.06
C GLN A 187 21.83 -10.41 7.46
N VAL A 188 22.40 -11.47 6.93
CA VAL A 188 23.74 -11.52 6.33
C VAL A 188 23.69 -11.09 4.88
#